data_49549685fd10038ec87ab47946a538dd
#
_entry.id   49549685fd10038ec87ab47946a538dd
#
_cell.length_a   1.000
_cell.length_b   1.000
_cell.length_c   1.000
_cell.angle_alpha   90.00
_cell.angle_beta   90.00
_cell.angle_gamma   90.00
#
_symmetry.space_group_name_H-M   'P 1'
#
loop_
_entity.id
_entity.type
_entity.pdbx_description
1 polymer ?
#
loop_
_entity_poly.entity_id
_entity_poly.type
_entity_poly.pdbx_seq_one_letter_code
_entity_poly.pdbx_strand_id
1 'polypeptide(L)'
;DFEFALIGATTENVARYIREGQFGLWEETGQINDIINSAFKQDGLGMGEAIGQTIQEGKFPHKDISILAACYRLNIPATIHVGIGYDIIHEHPNCDGAATGETSYRDFLRLTKSVKEIEGGVLMNFGSAVMAPEVFLKALSMARNVAHQEGREIKHFTTLVCDLHDLPNDFRREPPKDSAAYYFRPWKTMLVRTVADGGESYYVKGRHSDTIPALWSAINDVERN
;
A
#
# COMPACT_ATOMS: atom_id res chain seq x y z
N ASP A 1 -3.19 7.23 9.00
CA ASP A 1 -2.07 8.16 8.86
C ASP A 1 -2.47 9.60 9.19
N PHE A 2 -3.58 10.10 8.62
CA PHE A 2 -4.11 11.45 8.85
C PHE A 2 -4.47 11.70 10.32
N GLU A 3 -5.25 10.81 10.95
CA GLU A 3 -5.61 10.91 12.37
C GLU A 3 -4.36 10.86 13.27
N PHE A 4 -3.42 9.96 13.00
CA PHE A 4 -2.17 9.90 13.72
C PHE A 4 -1.35 11.19 13.61
N ALA A 5 -1.32 11.80 12.45
CA ALA A 5 -0.66 13.09 12.28
C ALA A 5 -1.35 14.21 13.05
N LEU A 6 -2.68 14.14 13.20
CA LEU A 6 -3.49 15.19 13.83
C LEU A 6 -3.51 15.07 15.36
N ILE A 7 -3.68 13.86 15.92
CA ILE A 7 -3.85 13.65 17.37
C ILE A 7 -2.90 12.60 17.98
N GLY A 8 -2.02 11.98 17.19
CA GLY A 8 -1.12 10.92 17.66
C GLY A 8 -1.76 9.56 17.94
N ALA A 9 -3.02 9.37 17.55
CA ALA A 9 -3.81 8.16 17.80
C ALA A 9 -4.88 7.98 16.73
N THR A 10 -5.61 6.87 16.77
CA THR A 10 -6.88 6.72 16.04
C THR A 10 -8.05 7.15 16.92
N THR A 11 -9.10 7.70 16.30
CA THR A 11 -10.32 8.14 17.00
C THR A 11 -11.34 7.03 17.20
N GLU A 12 -11.18 5.90 16.51
CA GLU A 12 -12.25 4.93 16.37
C GLU A 12 -12.32 3.91 17.53
N ASN A 13 -13.51 3.84 18.13
CA ASN A 13 -13.94 2.72 18.96
C ASN A 13 -15.20 2.11 18.33
N VAL A 14 -14.99 1.16 17.42
CA VAL A 14 -16.07 0.55 16.62
C VAL A 14 -17.19 -0.03 17.50
N ALA A 15 -16.83 -0.76 18.53
CA ALA A 15 -17.80 -1.45 19.40
C ALA A 15 -18.75 -0.48 20.12
N ARG A 16 -18.27 0.70 20.45
CA ARG A 16 -19.07 1.75 21.08
C ARG A 16 -19.86 2.53 20.04
N TYR A 17 -19.17 3.14 19.11
CA TYR A 17 -19.76 4.15 18.24
C TYR A 17 -20.75 3.59 17.22
N ILE A 18 -20.58 2.32 16.78
CA ILE A 18 -21.55 1.69 15.88
C ILE A 18 -22.92 1.50 16.56
N ARG A 19 -22.94 1.25 17.87
CA ARG A 19 -24.21 1.14 18.65
C ARG A 19 -24.85 2.49 18.90
N GLU A 20 -24.06 3.53 19.01
CA GLU A 20 -24.50 4.91 19.22
C GLU A 20 -24.87 5.63 17.91
N GLY A 21 -24.66 4.98 16.76
CA GLY A 21 -24.90 5.59 15.44
C GLY A 21 -23.93 6.74 15.12
N GLN A 22 -22.72 6.67 15.64
CA GLN A 22 -21.69 7.72 15.53
C GLN A 22 -20.36 7.18 14.96
N PHE A 23 -20.33 5.92 14.51
CA PHE A 23 -19.13 5.33 13.96
C PHE A 23 -18.70 6.04 12.67
N GLY A 24 -17.41 6.34 12.55
CA GLY A 24 -16.82 6.92 11.34
C GLY A 24 -17.13 8.40 11.08
N LEU A 25 -17.83 9.07 12.01
CA LEU A 25 -18.36 10.43 11.80
C LEU A 25 -17.54 11.53 12.51
N TRP A 26 -16.30 11.28 12.84
CA TRP A 26 -15.43 12.34 13.34
C TRP A 26 -15.21 13.40 12.24
N GLU A 27 -15.53 14.64 12.54
CA GLU A 27 -15.61 15.72 11.54
C GLU A 27 -14.28 15.96 10.82
N GLU A 28 -13.18 15.92 11.56
CA GLU A 28 -11.85 16.13 11.00
C GLU A 28 -11.44 15.06 9.98
N THR A 29 -11.94 13.84 10.11
CA THR A 29 -11.70 12.79 9.12
C THR A 29 -12.32 13.11 7.76
N GLY A 30 -13.42 13.87 7.75
CA GLY A 30 -14.04 14.38 6.52
C GLY A 30 -13.13 15.31 5.72
N GLN A 31 -12.12 15.94 6.36
CA GLN A 31 -11.15 16.78 5.66
C GLN A 31 -10.32 15.96 4.62
N ILE A 32 -10.20 14.66 4.80
CA ILE A 32 -9.53 13.80 3.80
C ILE A 32 -10.28 13.87 2.47
N ASN A 33 -11.62 13.85 2.49
CA ASN A 33 -12.42 14.00 1.28
C ASN A 33 -12.26 15.40 0.65
N ASP A 34 -12.13 16.46 1.43
CA ASP A 34 -11.88 17.80 0.89
C ASP A 34 -10.53 17.88 0.18
N ILE A 35 -9.51 17.22 0.71
CA ILE A 35 -8.18 17.11 0.08
C ILE A 35 -8.33 16.33 -1.24
N ILE A 36 -9.00 15.18 -1.24
CA ILE A 36 -9.23 14.36 -2.43
C ILE A 36 -9.99 15.13 -3.50
N ASN A 37 -11.08 15.82 -3.12
CA ASN A 37 -11.89 16.64 -4.03
C ASN A 37 -11.09 17.81 -4.62
N SER A 38 -10.14 18.36 -3.86
CA SER A 38 -9.25 19.40 -4.33
C SER A 38 -8.18 18.85 -5.28
N ALA A 39 -7.60 17.69 -4.95
CA ALA A 39 -6.63 17.00 -5.79
C ALA A 39 -7.23 16.56 -7.15
N PHE A 40 -8.50 16.16 -7.15
CA PHE A 40 -9.21 15.80 -8.38
C PHE A 40 -9.22 16.94 -9.41
N LYS A 41 -9.35 18.19 -8.94
CA LYS A 41 -9.37 19.41 -9.78
C LYS A 41 -7.98 19.81 -10.30
N GLN A 42 -6.92 19.18 -9.81
CA GLN A 42 -5.54 19.48 -10.19
C GLN A 42 -5.01 18.38 -11.12
N ASP A 43 -4.40 18.77 -12.23
CA ASP A 43 -3.84 17.81 -13.17
C ASP A 43 -2.69 17.00 -12.54
N GLY A 44 -2.79 15.68 -12.66
CA GLY A 44 -1.73 14.75 -12.29
C GLY A 44 -1.53 14.51 -10.80
N LEU A 45 -2.23 15.18 -9.90
CA LEU A 45 -2.09 14.98 -8.45
C LEU A 45 -2.85 13.71 -8.01
N GLY A 46 -2.16 12.78 -7.39
CA GLY A 46 -2.72 11.56 -6.81
C GLY A 46 -3.18 11.78 -5.37
N MET A 47 -3.92 10.82 -4.83
CA MET A 47 -4.45 10.86 -3.47
C MET A 47 -3.32 10.86 -2.42
N GLY A 48 -2.34 9.97 -2.58
CA GLY A 48 -1.25 9.82 -1.61
C GLY A 48 -0.39 11.07 -1.50
N GLU A 49 -0.05 11.67 -2.64
CA GLU A 49 0.73 12.91 -2.67
C GLU A 49 -0.04 14.09 -2.08
N ALA A 50 -1.33 14.24 -2.43
CA ALA A 50 -2.17 15.33 -1.94
C ALA A 50 -2.32 15.32 -0.42
N ILE A 51 -2.58 14.13 0.16
CA ILE A 51 -2.70 13.98 1.61
C ILE A 51 -1.34 14.20 2.28
N GLY A 52 -0.27 13.62 1.72
CA GLY A 52 1.09 13.79 2.25
C GLY A 52 1.54 15.25 2.25
N GLN A 53 1.26 15.99 1.17
CA GLN A 53 1.52 17.43 1.08
C GLN A 53 0.75 18.19 2.15
N THR A 54 -0.55 17.95 2.27
CA THR A 54 -1.40 18.65 3.24
C THR A 54 -0.92 18.45 4.67
N ILE A 55 -0.54 17.22 5.03
CA ILE A 55 0.00 16.94 6.37
C ILE A 55 1.36 17.64 6.57
N GLN A 56 2.27 17.52 5.59
CA GLN A 56 3.63 18.05 5.70
C GLN A 56 3.66 19.58 5.81
N GLU A 57 2.85 20.27 5.01
CA GLU A 57 2.80 21.73 4.95
C GLU A 57 1.85 22.32 6.01
N GLY A 58 0.92 21.51 6.51
CA GLY A 58 -0.08 21.93 7.49
C GLY A 58 0.42 21.95 8.93
N LYS A 59 -0.49 22.37 9.82
CA LYS A 59 -0.25 22.45 11.27
C LYS A 59 -0.69 21.16 11.95
N PHE A 60 -0.01 20.05 11.65
CA PHE A 60 -0.25 18.75 12.27
C PHE A 60 0.78 18.52 13.38
N PRO A 61 0.35 18.41 14.66
CA PRO A 61 1.27 18.29 15.80
C PRO A 61 2.15 17.04 15.75
N HIS A 62 1.66 15.95 15.12
CA HIS A 62 2.34 14.67 15.05
C HIS A 62 2.73 14.28 13.62
N LYS A 63 2.93 15.23 12.71
CA LYS A 63 3.28 14.94 11.31
C LYS A 63 4.56 14.12 11.13
N ASP A 64 5.45 14.13 12.11
CA ASP A 64 6.71 13.38 12.05
C ASP A 64 6.51 11.85 12.08
N ILE A 65 5.34 11.37 12.56
CA ILE A 65 4.99 9.95 12.51
C ILE A 65 4.17 9.58 11.25
N SER A 66 3.80 10.55 10.42
CA SER A 66 3.05 10.33 9.18
C SER A 66 3.96 9.77 8.09
N ILE A 67 3.59 8.60 7.55
CA ILE A 67 4.26 7.98 6.40
C ILE A 67 4.04 8.82 5.14
N LEU A 68 2.84 9.31 4.91
CA LEU A 68 2.51 10.12 3.72
C LEU A 68 3.25 11.46 3.72
N ALA A 69 3.34 12.13 4.89
CA ALA A 69 4.13 13.35 5.02
C ALA A 69 5.64 13.09 4.80
N ALA A 70 6.16 11.97 5.32
CA ALA A 70 7.54 11.58 5.08
C ALA A 70 7.80 11.28 3.60
N CYS A 71 6.90 10.59 2.92
CA CYS A 71 6.99 10.32 1.49
C CYS A 71 7.03 11.63 0.69
N TYR A 72 6.14 12.57 0.99
CA TYR A 72 6.13 13.87 0.33
C TYR A 72 7.44 14.64 0.55
N ARG A 73 7.90 14.74 1.81
CA ARG A 73 9.15 15.41 2.17
C ARG A 73 10.39 14.83 1.49
N LEU A 74 10.41 13.50 1.32
CA LEU A 74 11.53 12.77 0.73
C LEU A 74 11.39 12.56 -0.79
N ASN A 75 10.33 13.11 -1.40
CA ASN A 75 10.01 12.90 -2.82
C ASN A 75 9.91 11.41 -3.20
N ILE A 76 9.33 10.60 -2.32
CA ILE A 76 9.04 9.18 -2.55
C ILE A 76 7.56 9.08 -2.94
N PRO A 77 7.21 8.48 -4.08
CA PRO A 77 5.82 8.31 -4.47
C PRO A 77 5.04 7.51 -3.43
N ALA A 78 4.02 8.11 -2.84
CA ALA A 78 3.02 7.41 -2.04
C ALA A 78 1.77 7.20 -2.89
N THR A 79 1.27 5.96 -2.96
CA THR A 79 0.11 5.61 -3.76
C THR A 79 -0.98 4.97 -2.91
N ILE A 80 -2.21 5.46 -3.03
CA ILE A 80 -3.35 4.98 -2.27
C ILE A 80 -4.34 4.27 -3.21
N HIS A 81 -4.63 3.01 -2.89
CA HIS A 81 -5.48 2.13 -3.67
C HIS A 81 -6.77 1.85 -2.91
N VAL A 82 -7.85 2.53 -3.25
CA VAL A 82 -9.10 2.43 -2.51
C VAL A 82 -9.95 1.24 -2.95
N GLY A 83 -10.60 0.60 -1.97
CA GLY A 83 -11.80 -0.19 -2.19
C GLY A 83 -12.99 0.58 -1.64
N ILE A 84 -13.95 0.96 -2.48
CA ILE A 84 -15.13 1.71 -2.03
C ILE A 84 -15.90 0.91 -0.97
N GLY A 85 -16.19 1.56 0.15
CA GLY A 85 -16.84 0.95 1.31
C GLY A 85 -15.89 0.34 2.35
N TYR A 86 -14.56 0.42 2.15
CA TYR A 86 -13.58 -0.10 3.12
C TYR A 86 -13.16 0.92 4.16
N ASP A 87 -13.21 2.20 3.82
CA ASP A 87 -12.73 3.29 4.67
C ASP A 87 -13.90 4.14 5.19
N ILE A 88 -13.76 4.66 6.42
CA ILE A 88 -14.75 5.53 7.06
C ILE A 88 -14.99 6.83 6.30
N ILE A 89 -14.02 7.32 5.54
CA ILE A 89 -14.21 8.54 4.73
C ILE A 89 -15.34 8.41 3.71
N HIS A 90 -15.69 7.19 3.32
CA HIS A 90 -16.80 6.94 2.39
C HIS A 90 -18.20 7.19 3.01
N GLU A 91 -18.29 7.25 4.34
CA GLU A 91 -19.54 7.54 5.06
C GLU A 91 -19.83 9.04 5.15
N HIS A 92 -18.80 9.88 4.97
CA HIS A 92 -18.94 11.33 5.07
C HIS A 92 -19.71 11.92 3.88
N PRO A 93 -20.58 12.92 4.12
CA PRO A 93 -21.44 13.50 3.08
C PRO A 93 -20.67 14.25 1.97
N ASN A 94 -19.41 14.62 2.21
CA ASN A 94 -18.54 15.27 1.24
C ASN A 94 -17.72 14.27 0.40
N CYS A 95 -17.95 12.95 0.54
CA CYS A 95 -17.32 11.95 -0.30
C CYS A 95 -17.80 12.07 -1.74
N ASP A 96 -16.86 12.31 -2.67
CA ASP A 96 -17.11 12.33 -4.11
C ASP A 96 -16.47 11.07 -4.74
N GLY A 97 -17.32 10.16 -5.24
CA GLY A 97 -16.86 8.91 -5.84
C GLY A 97 -16.03 9.11 -7.11
N ALA A 98 -16.28 10.19 -7.88
CA ALA A 98 -15.47 10.50 -9.07
C ALA A 98 -14.08 10.98 -8.66
N ALA A 99 -13.98 11.87 -7.68
CA ALA A 99 -12.71 12.34 -7.14
C ALA A 99 -11.90 11.19 -6.51
N THR A 100 -12.54 10.36 -5.71
CA THR A 100 -11.93 9.17 -5.08
C THR A 100 -11.40 8.20 -6.14
N GLY A 101 -12.21 7.87 -7.14
CA GLY A 101 -11.83 6.96 -8.21
C GLY A 101 -10.66 7.48 -9.04
N GLU A 102 -10.74 8.72 -9.50
CA GLU A 102 -9.71 9.32 -10.35
C GLU A 102 -8.38 9.48 -9.63
N THR A 103 -8.38 10.02 -8.40
CA THR A 103 -7.12 10.26 -7.67
C THR A 103 -6.42 8.95 -7.27
N SER A 104 -7.19 7.91 -6.91
CA SER A 104 -6.65 6.57 -6.66
C SER A 104 -6.18 5.89 -7.96
N TYR A 105 -6.85 6.12 -9.10
CA TYR A 105 -6.39 5.59 -10.38
C TYR A 105 -5.08 6.25 -10.85
N ARG A 106 -4.91 7.55 -10.62
CA ARG A 106 -3.62 8.24 -10.84
C ARG A 106 -2.51 7.61 -10.01
N ASP A 107 -2.79 7.28 -8.76
CA ASP A 107 -1.85 6.58 -7.89
C ASP A 107 -1.53 5.16 -8.40
N PHE A 108 -2.52 4.43 -8.90
CA PHE A 108 -2.28 3.13 -9.53
C PHE A 108 -1.36 3.23 -10.76
N LEU A 109 -1.53 4.26 -11.59
CA LEU A 109 -0.64 4.49 -12.73
C LEU A 109 0.79 4.86 -12.30
N ARG A 110 0.95 5.60 -11.20
CA ARG A 110 2.26 5.88 -10.59
C ARG A 110 2.94 4.62 -10.08
N LEU A 111 2.20 3.76 -9.36
CA LEU A 111 2.71 2.45 -8.94
C LEU A 111 3.13 1.63 -10.15
N THR A 112 2.31 1.59 -11.20
CA THR A 112 2.63 0.86 -12.43
C THR A 112 3.92 1.37 -13.08
N LYS A 113 4.15 2.70 -13.06
CA LYS A 113 5.40 3.29 -13.53
C LYS A 113 6.59 2.83 -12.69
N SER A 114 6.47 2.79 -11.37
CA SER A 114 7.52 2.26 -10.48
C SER A 114 7.78 0.77 -10.73
N VAL A 115 6.71 -0.01 -10.94
CA VAL A 115 6.82 -1.45 -11.24
C VAL A 115 7.45 -1.70 -12.63
N LYS A 116 7.32 -0.78 -13.57
CA LYS A 116 7.99 -0.86 -14.88
C LYS A 116 9.53 -0.88 -14.74
N GLU A 117 10.05 -0.28 -13.69
CA GLU A 117 11.48 -0.17 -13.39
C GLU A 117 11.94 -1.14 -12.27
N ILE A 118 11.15 -2.21 -12.00
CA ILE A 118 11.42 -3.11 -10.87
C ILE A 118 12.51 -4.15 -11.16
N GLU A 119 12.97 -4.28 -12.39
CA GLU A 119 14.04 -5.24 -12.73
C GLU A 119 15.28 -5.01 -11.85
N GLY A 120 15.76 -6.06 -11.17
CA GLY A 120 16.81 -5.96 -10.15
C GLY A 120 16.38 -5.36 -8.80
N GLY A 121 15.13 -4.96 -8.66
CA GLY A 121 14.59 -4.34 -7.45
C GLY A 121 13.91 -5.30 -6.49
N VAL A 122 13.28 -4.73 -5.47
CA VAL A 122 12.60 -5.48 -4.41
C VAL A 122 11.19 -4.94 -4.21
N LEU A 123 10.21 -5.85 -4.13
CA LEU A 123 8.86 -5.55 -3.66
C LEU A 123 8.63 -6.16 -2.28
N MET A 124 8.23 -5.35 -1.32
CA MET A 124 7.95 -5.81 0.03
C MET A 124 6.46 -5.67 0.37
N ASN A 125 5.88 -6.69 1.00
CA ASN A 125 4.50 -6.71 1.49
C ASN A 125 4.45 -6.89 3.00
N PHE A 126 3.89 -5.91 3.68
CA PHE A 126 3.66 -5.93 5.12
C PHE A 126 2.17 -5.87 5.42
N GLY A 127 1.58 -7.01 5.83
CA GLY A 127 0.22 -7.09 6.36
C GLY A 127 -0.93 -7.03 5.37
N SER A 128 -0.68 -6.89 4.06
CA SER A 128 -1.76 -6.90 3.09
C SER A 128 -2.02 -8.31 2.56
N ALA A 129 -3.18 -8.88 2.93
CA ALA A 129 -3.57 -10.22 2.54
C ALA A 129 -4.24 -10.28 1.15
N VAL A 130 -4.81 -9.18 0.66
CA VAL A 130 -5.58 -9.14 -0.59
C VAL A 130 -5.18 -7.98 -1.49
N MET A 131 -5.27 -6.74 -1.00
CA MET A 131 -5.15 -5.54 -1.84
C MET A 131 -3.76 -5.41 -2.49
N ALA A 132 -2.68 -5.42 -1.72
CA ALA A 132 -1.34 -5.25 -2.30
C ALA A 132 -0.98 -6.36 -3.31
N PRO A 133 -1.21 -7.67 -3.04
CA PRO A 133 -0.98 -8.71 -4.02
C PRO A 133 -1.77 -8.53 -5.33
N GLU A 134 -3.04 -8.12 -5.24
CA GLU A 134 -3.89 -7.94 -6.40
C GLU A 134 -3.54 -6.68 -7.20
N VAL A 135 -3.25 -5.58 -6.53
CA VAL A 135 -2.81 -4.32 -7.16
C VAL A 135 -1.46 -4.52 -7.85
N PHE A 136 -0.50 -5.14 -7.15
CA PHE A 136 0.81 -5.43 -7.72
C PHE A 136 0.72 -6.33 -8.95
N LEU A 137 -0.10 -7.39 -8.91
CA LEU A 137 -0.28 -8.29 -10.04
C LEU A 137 -0.75 -7.55 -11.30
N LYS A 138 -1.68 -6.59 -11.17
CA LYS A 138 -2.18 -5.81 -12.31
C LYS A 138 -1.16 -4.78 -12.78
N ALA A 139 -0.48 -4.11 -11.86
CA ALA A 139 0.61 -3.20 -12.20
C ALA A 139 1.74 -3.92 -12.95
N LEU A 140 2.16 -5.09 -12.46
CA LEU A 140 3.17 -5.92 -13.12
C LEU A 140 2.70 -6.41 -14.50
N SER A 141 1.44 -6.81 -14.63
CA SER A 141 0.86 -7.21 -15.93
C SER A 141 0.92 -6.08 -16.94
N MET A 142 0.51 -4.86 -16.56
CA MET A 142 0.59 -3.68 -17.42
C MET A 142 2.04 -3.37 -17.79
N ALA A 143 2.95 -3.38 -16.82
CA ALA A 143 4.36 -3.12 -17.03
C ALA A 143 5.00 -4.14 -17.99
N ARG A 144 4.72 -5.44 -17.79
CA ARG A 144 5.20 -6.52 -18.68
C ARG A 144 4.63 -6.43 -20.08
N ASN A 145 3.35 -6.06 -20.24
CA ASN A 145 2.74 -5.89 -21.55
C ASN A 145 3.44 -4.78 -22.35
N VAL A 146 3.76 -3.65 -21.72
CA VAL A 146 4.49 -2.56 -22.34
C VAL A 146 5.95 -2.96 -22.63
N ALA A 147 6.63 -3.57 -21.66
CA ALA A 147 8.00 -4.04 -21.83
C ALA A 147 8.13 -5.03 -23.00
N HIS A 148 7.16 -5.95 -23.14
CA HIS A 148 7.12 -6.90 -24.26
C HIS A 148 7.03 -6.19 -25.62
N GLN A 149 6.21 -5.14 -25.75
CA GLN A 149 6.12 -4.35 -26.97
C GLN A 149 7.42 -3.58 -27.29
N GLU A 150 8.17 -3.22 -26.24
CA GLU A 150 9.47 -2.55 -26.33
C GLU A 150 10.64 -3.55 -26.50
N GLY A 151 10.39 -4.85 -26.61
CA GLY A 151 11.42 -5.89 -26.70
C GLY A 151 12.23 -6.08 -25.40
N ARG A 152 11.68 -5.68 -24.27
CA ARG A 152 12.25 -5.82 -22.92
C ARG A 152 11.51 -6.87 -22.09
N GLU A 153 12.14 -7.34 -21.04
CA GLU A 153 11.56 -8.25 -20.07
C GLU A 153 11.66 -7.69 -18.66
N ILE A 154 10.74 -8.09 -17.79
CA ILE A 154 10.73 -7.80 -16.35
C ILE A 154 10.60 -9.13 -15.64
N LYS A 155 11.70 -9.69 -15.16
CA LYS A 155 11.78 -11.05 -14.62
C LYS A 155 12.54 -11.16 -13.31
N HIS A 156 13.70 -10.48 -13.18
CA HIS A 156 14.65 -10.66 -12.10
C HIS A 156 14.47 -9.60 -11.03
N PHE A 157 13.44 -9.77 -10.21
CA PHE A 157 13.21 -8.96 -9.02
C PHE A 157 12.92 -9.87 -7.82
N THR A 158 13.03 -9.32 -6.64
CA THR A 158 12.77 -10.04 -5.39
C THR A 158 11.45 -9.62 -4.77
N THR A 159 10.70 -10.59 -4.23
CA THR A 159 9.55 -10.31 -3.38
C THR A 159 9.82 -10.73 -1.94
N LEU A 160 9.48 -9.88 -0.98
CA LEU A 160 9.47 -10.17 0.44
C LEU A 160 8.05 -10.05 0.98
N VAL A 161 7.56 -11.09 1.65
CA VAL A 161 6.29 -11.05 2.38
C VAL A 161 6.55 -11.23 3.87
N CYS A 162 6.10 -10.28 4.67
CA CYS A 162 6.09 -10.35 6.13
C CYS A 162 4.64 -10.50 6.60
N ASP A 163 4.33 -11.62 7.27
CA ASP A 163 2.97 -11.96 7.70
C ASP A 163 2.99 -12.85 8.95
N LEU A 164 1.83 -13.12 9.53
CA LEU A 164 1.66 -13.98 10.71
C LEU A 164 1.33 -15.44 10.36
N HIS A 165 0.96 -15.75 9.11
CA HIS A 165 0.57 -17.09 8.69
C HIS A 165 1.73 -18.09 8.70
N ASP A 166 1.43 -19.34 9.03
CA ASP A 166 2.38 -20.42 8.82
C ASP A 166 2.38 -20.85 7.36
N LEU A 167 3.56 -20.80 6.74
CA LEU A 167 3.77 -21.38 5.42
C LEU A 167 4.68 -22.61 5.52
N PRO A 168 4.52 -23.60 4.62
CA PRO A 168 5.43 -24.74 4.56
C PRO A 168 6.84 -24.28 4.12
N ASN A 169 7.85 -25.08 4.42
CA ASN A 169 9.23 -24.79 4.00
C ASN A 169 9.38 -24.64 2.47
N ASP A 170 8.54 -25.35 1.71
CA ASP A 170 8.49 -25.26 0.24
C ASP A 170 7.37 -24.32 -0.23
N PHE A 171 7.36 -23.09 0.30
CA PHE A 171 6.38 -22.07 -0.07
C PHE A 171 6.57 -21.52 -1.51
N ARG A 172 7.61 -21.95 -2.22
CA ARG A 172 7.86 -21.55 -3.62
C ARG A 172 6.98 -22.31 -4.62
N ARG A 173 6.09 -23.18 -4.15
CA ARG A 173 5.07 -23.85 -4.96
C ARG A 173 3.69 -23.29 -4.63
N GLU A 174 2.79 -23.28 -5.62
CA GLU A 174 1.42 -22.88 -5.36
C GLU A 174 0.76 -23.82 -4.34
N PRO A 175 -0.02 -23.26 -3.39
CA PRO A 175 -0.82 -24.09 -2.50
C PRO A 175 -1.84 -24.92 -3.28
N PRO A 176 -2.26 -26.09 -2.75
CA PRO A 176 -3.27 -26.94 -3.39
C PRO A 176 -4.56 -26.16 -3.63
N LYS A 177 -5.17 -26.37 -4.81
CA LYS A 177 -6.37 -25.61 -5.25
C LYS A 177 -7.60 -25.81 -4.35
N ASP A 178 -7.67 -26.94 -3.69
CA ASP A 178 -8.74 -27.36 -2.77
C ASP A 178 -8.49 -26.91 -1.30
N SER A 179 -7.36 -26.29 -1.04
CA SER A 179 -7.03 -25.79 0.30
C SER A 179 -7.44 -24.31 0.49
N ALA A 180 -7.77 -23.94 1.73
CA ALA A 180 -8.01 -22.54 2.10
C ALA A 180 -6.79 -21.66 1.82
N ALA A 181 -5.58 -22.20 1.93
CA ALA A 181 -4.33 -21.52 1.66
C ALA A 181 -4.20 -21.04 0.19
N TYR A 182 -4.93 -21.67 -0.75
CA TYR A 182 -4.96 -21.21 -2.15
C TYR A 182 -5.50 -19.79 -2.30
N TYR A 183 -6.30 -19.33 -1.34
CA TYR A 183 -6.86 -17.98 -1.34
C TYR A 183 -5.99 -16.97 -0.59
N PHE A 184 -4.93 -17.41 0.07
CA PHE A 184 -3.94 -16.52 0.67
C PHE A 184 -3.06 -15.92 -0.44
N ARG A 185 -3.45 -14.72 -0.89
CA ARG A 185 -2.87 -14.03 -2.05
C ARG A 185 -1.37 -13.74 -1.93
N PRO A 186 -0.81 -13.34 -0.78
CA PRO A 186 0.63 -13.13 -0.63
C PRO A 186 1.43 -14.38 -1.02
N TRP A 187 0.99 -15.56 -0.60
CA TRP A 187 1.66 -16.80 -0.99
C TRP A 187 1.57 -17.06 -2.49
N LYS A 188 0.35 -17.29 -2.98
CA LYS A 188 0.14 -17.70 -4.36
C LYS A 188 0.64 -16.67 -5.38
N THR A 189 0.38 -15.39 -5.14
CA THR A 189 0.65 -14.34 -6.11
C THR A 189 2.06 -13.80 -5.98
N MET A 190 2.44 -13.33 -4.78
CA MET A 190 3.71 -12.63 -4.61
C MET A 190 4.89 -13.58 -4.48
N LEU A 191 4.76 -14.65 -3.68
CA LEU A 191 5.87 -15.57 -3.46
C LEU A 191 6.07 -16.60 -4.59
N VAL A 192 5.05 -16.80 -5.45
CA VAL A 192 5.12 -17.83 -6.50
C VAL A 192 4.96 -17.23 -7.90
N ARG A 193 3.77 -16.74 -8.24
CA ARG A 193 3.41 -16.46 -9.63
C ARG A 193 4.20 -15.31 -10.25
N THR A 194 4.38 -14.23 -9.52
CA THR A 194 5.01 -13.01 -10.06
C THR A 194 6.51 -13.16 -10.26
N VAL A 195 7.14 -14.10 -9.55
CA VAL A 195 8.59 -14.38 -9.60
C VAL A 195 8.93 -15.66 -10.35
N ALA A 196 7.94 -16.37 -10.90
CA ALA A 196 8.15 -17.69 -11.55
C ALA A 196 9.09 -17.67 -12.75
N ASP A 197 9.27 -16.50 -13.38
CA ASP A 197 10.06 -16.35 -14.61
C ASP A 197 11.53 -15.94 -14.36
N GLY A 198 12.04 -16.10 -13.14
CA GLY A 198 13.46 -15.83 -12.84
C GLY A 198 13.70 -14.93 -11.62
N GLY A 199 12.63 -14.47 -10.96
CA GLY A 199 12.75 -13.71 -9.71
C GLY A 199 12.94 -14.60 -8.48
N GLU A 200 13.14 -13.97 -7.34
CA GLU A 200 13.32 -14.62 -6.05
C GLU A 200 12.19 -14.23 -5.07
N SER A 201 11.91 -15.09 -4.10
CA SER A 201 10.92 -14.80 -3.07
C SER A 201 11.38 -15.21 -1.68
N TYR A 202 11.04 -14.36 -0.71
CA TYR A 202 11.36 -14.56 0.70
C TYR A 202 10.10 -14.37 1.55
N TYR A 203 10.00 -15.16 2.60
CA TYR A 203 8.92 -15.08 3.57
C TYR A 203 9.47 -14.95 4.98
N VAL A 204 8.98 -13.97 5.73
CA VAL A 204 9.31 -13.77 7.13
C VAL A 204 8.04 -13.80 7.96
N LYS A 205 7.91 -14.82 8.81
CA LYS A 205 6.82 -14.88 9.78
C LYS A 205 7.19 -14.09 11.02
N GLY A 206 6.34 -13.12 11.40
CA GLY A 206 6.54 -12.33 12.60
C GLY A 206 5.60 -11.14 12.68
N ARG A 207 5.54 -10.54 13.86
CA ARG A 207 4.81 -9.28 14.06
C ARG A 207 5.58 -8.15 13.39
N HIS A 208 4.87 -7.18 12.83
CA HIS A 208 5.51 -6.04 12.18
C HIS A 208 6.32 -5.18 13.17
N SER A 209 5.93 -5.15 14.46
CA SER A 209 6.71 -4.55 15.54
C SER A 209 8.12 -5.14 15.69
N ASP A 210 8.33 -6.36 15.22
CA ASP A 210 9.60 -7.07 15.32
C ASP A 210 10.32 -7.09 13.95
N THR A 211 9.58 -7.39 12.89
CA THR A 211 10.15 -7.55 11.54
C THR A 211 10.61 -6.25 10.91
N ILE A 212 9.87 -5.13 11.10
CA ILE A 212 10.25 -3.83 10.52
C ILE A 212 11.51 -3.26 11.16
N PRO A 213 11.66 -3.21 12.51
CA PRO A 213 12.91 -2.76 13.13
C PRO A 213 14.10 -3.67 12.80
N ALA A 214 13.87 -4.99 12.71
CA ALA A 214 14.93 -5.92 12.34
C ALA A 214 15.43 -5.69 10.90
N LEU A 215 14.52 -5.47 9.96
CA LEU A 215 14.87 -5.14 8.58
C LEU A 215 15.64 -3.81 8.51
N TRP A 216 15.16 -2.79 9.23
CA TRP A 216 15.83 -1.49 9.29
C TRP A 216 17.27 -1.62 9.83
N SER A 217 17.47 -2.38 10.90
CA SER A 217 18.81 -2.63 11.46
C SER A 217 19.71 -3.36 10.46
N ALA A 218 19.19 -4.40 9.80
CA ALA A 218 19.98 -5.18 8.83
C ALA A 218 20.44 -4.33 7.64
N ILE A 219 19.58 -3.43 7.13
CA ILE A 219 19.94 -2.52 6.03
C ILE A 219 21.04 -1.57 6.47
N ASN A 220 20.93 -0.96 7.66
CA ASN A 220 21.94 -0.03 8.16
C ASN A 220 23.29 -0.71 8.49
N ASP A 221 23.28 -1.98 8.87
CA ASP A 221 24.52 -2.74 9.10
C ASP A 221 25.25 -3.06 7.80
N VAL A 222 24.53 -3.30 6.70
CA VAL A 222 25.12 -3.49 5.36
C VAL A 222 25.75 -2.20 4.84
N GLU A 223 25.14 -1.06 5.06
CA GLU A 223 25.70 0.24 4.62
C GLU A 223 26.94 0.68 5.39
N ARG A 224 27.19 0.11 6.60
CA ARG A 224 28.36 0.43 7.43
C ARG A 224 29.58 -0.44 7.15
N ASN A 225 29.42 -1.55 6.42
CA ASN A 225 30.48 -2.47 6.02
C ASN A 225 30.87 -2.27 4.54
#